data_8cbac2861dd6ae6d880240d4dfc2d1b4
#
_entry.id   8cbac2861dd6ae6d880240d4dfc2d1b4
#
_cell.length_a   1.000
_cell.length_b   1.000
_cell.length_c   1.000
_cell.angle_alpha   90.00
_cell.angle_beta   90.00
_cell.angle_gamma   90.00
#
_symmetry.space_group_name_H-M   'P 1'
#
loop_
_entity.id
_entity.type
_entity.pdbx_description
1 polymer ?
#
loop_
_entity_poly.entity_id
_entity_poly.type
_entity_poly.pdbx_seq_one_letter_code
_entity_poly.pdbx_strand_id
1 'polypeptide(L)'
;MESSNNNDNYYILLVDDEKDILELFTEYLSSNGFNAISFQNPLDALEYFYQNQSNCSLVITDYKMPQMTGLDLIHKIRKQDIDCKIRTIVISAFIKDNLPYDKSYIKTVDKILEKPVYLDRLKKTVQELISTINIQQKA
;
A
#
# COMPACT_ATOMS: atom_id res chain seq x y z
N MET A 1 18.95 7.86 -19.55
CA MET A 1 18.81 7.82 -19.13
C MET A 1 18.53 8.03 -18.27
N GLU A 2 18.19 8.08 -18.17
CA GLU A 2 18.06 8.15 -17.50
C GLU A 2 17.85 8.15 -16.59
N SER A 3 18.05 8.79 -17.22
CA SER A 3 18.14 8.73 -15.87
C SER A 3 17.26 7.74 -15.20
N SER A 4 17.69 6.79 -14.92
CA SER A 4 16.95 5.87 -14.15
C SER A 4 16.50 6.55 -12.88
N ASN A 5 15.24 6.85 -12.81
CA ASN A 5 14.68 7.23 -11.56
C ASN A 5 14.89 6.09 -10.59
N ASN A 6 15.42 6.40 -9.43
CA ASN A 6 15.52 5.40 -8.38
C ASN A 6 14.17 4.75 -8.09
N ASN A 7 13.09 5.42 -8.48
CA ASN A 7 11.73 4.90 -8.32
C ASN A 7 11.40 3.74 -9.26
N ASP A 8 12.16 3.57 -10.34
CA ASP A 8 11.89 2.49 -11.29
C ASP A 8 12.09 1.11 -10.69
N ASN A 9 12.91 1.01 -9.64
CA ASN A 9 13.19 -0.25 -8.97
C ASN A 9 12.22 -0.56 -7.83
N TYR A 10 11.42 0.43 -7.41
CA TYR A 10 10.51 0.25 -6.31
C TYR A 10 9.09 0.08 -6.83
N TYR A 11 8.28 -0.65 -6.07
CA TYR A 11 6.89 -0.85 -6.44
C TYR A 11 5.96 -0.56 -5.28
N ILE A 12 4.72 -0.22 -5.64
CA ILE A 12 3.62 -0.10 -4.72
C ILE A 12 2.81 -1.39 -4.81
N LEU A 13 2.63 -2.06 -3.69
CA LEU A 13 1.78 -3.25 -3.63
C LEU A 13 0.35 -2.79 -3.41
N LEU A 14 -0.53 -3.06 -4.37
CA LEU A 14 -1.92 -2.61 -4.33
C LEU A 14 -2.85 -3.81 -4.27
N VAL A 15 -3.68 -3.88 -3.23
CA VAL A 15 -4.53 -5.04 -2.99
C VAL A 15 -5.97 -4.61 -2.76
N ASP A 16 -6.88 -5.11 -3.59
CA ASP A 16 -8.31 -4.83 -3.47
C ASP A 16 -9.06 -5.95 -4.17
N ASP A 17 -10.02 -6.56 -3.49
CA ASP A 17 -10.79 -7.64 -4.08
C ASP A 17 -11.82 -7.18 -5.11
N GLU A 18 -12.10 -5.88 -5.18
CA GLU A 18 -12.97 -5.32 -6.21
C GLU A 18 -12.15 -4.98 -7.45
N LYS A 19 -12.34 -5.77 -8.50
CA LYS A 19 -11.54 -5.67 -9.71
C LYS A 19 -11.56 -4.28 -10.35
N ASP A 20 -12.74 -3.67 -10.42
CA ASP A 20 -12.89 -2.37 -11.09
C ASP A 20 -12.12 -1.28 -10.36
N ILE A 21 -12.17 -1.28 -9.03
CA ILE A 21 -11.41 -0.32 -8.21
C ILE A 21 -9.93 -0.55 -8.38
N LEU A 22 -9.51 -1.81 -8.34
CA LEU A 22 -8.11 -2.18 -8.48
C LEU A 22 -7.55 -1.70 -9.81
N GLU A 23 -8.27 -1.92 -10.91
CA GLU A 23 -7.86 -1.47 -12.24
C GLU A 23 -7.78 0.04 -12.32
N LEU A 24 -8.78 0.72 -11.78
CA LEU A 24 -8.82 2.19 -11.79
C LEU A 24 -7.62 2.77 -11.06
N PHE A 25 -7.34 2.30 -9.85
CA PHE A 25 -6.23 2.80 -9.06
C PHE A 25 -4.88 2.46 -9.71
N THR A 26 -4.76 1.26 -10.25
CA THR A 26 -3.52 0.85 -10.92
C THR A 26 -3.22 1.75 -12.11
N GLU A 27 -4.20 1.99 -12.96
CA GLU A 27 -4.04 2.86 -14.13
C GLU A 27 -3.70 4.29 -13.72
N TYR A 28 -4.40 4.79 -12.72
CA TYR A 28 -4.17 6.16 -12.27
C TYR A 28 -2.77 6.35 -11.70
N LEU A 29 -2.34 5.43 -10.85
CA LEU A 29 -1.00 5.53 -10.28
C LEU A 29 0.07 5.36 -11.34
N SER A 30 -0.13 4.43 -12.27
CA SER A 30 0.83 4.21 -13.36
C SER A 30 0.96 5.45 -14.23
N SER A 31 -0.16 6.10 -14.56
CA SER A 31 -0.13 7.31 -15.40
C SER A 31 0.49 8.50 -14.67
N ASN A 32 0.64 8.42 -13.35
CA ASN A 32 1.30 9.46 -12.56
C ASN A 32 2.73 9.08 -12.17
N GLY A 33 3.30 8.09 -12.84
CA GLY A 33 4.71 7.75 -12.69
C GLY A 33 5.03 6.74 -11.59
N PHE A 34 4.02 6.14 -10.97
CA PHE A 34 4.24 5.13 -9.93
C PHE A 34 4.13 3.72 -10.51
N ASN A 35 4.94 2.82 -10.00
CA ASN A 35 4.92 1.43 -10.42
C ASN A 35 4.02 0.63 -9.46
N ALA A 36 2.76 0.45 -9.82
CA ALA A 36 1.79 -0.27 -8.99
C ALA A 36 1.66 -1.70 -9.48
N ILE A 37 1.88 -2.64 -8.58
CA ILE A 37 1.70 -4.07 -8.83
C ILE A 37 0.47 -4.49 -8.03
N SER A 38 -0.57 -4.94 -8.73
CA SER A 38 -1.88 -5.12 -8.12
C SER A 38 -2.33 -6.57 -8.05
N PHE A 39 -3.07 -6.87 -6.98
CA PHE A 39 -3.61 -8.21 -6.73
C PHE A 39 -5.02 -8.10 -6.17
N GLN A 40 -5.91 -8.97 -6.65
CA GLN A 40 -7.24 -9.09 -6.05
C GLN A 40 -7.21 -9.99 -4.81
N ASN A 41 -6.30 -10.95 -4.78
CA ASN A 41 -6.20 -11.90 -3.69
C ASN A 41 -5.02 -11.54 -2.79
N PRO A 42 -5.26 -11.28 -1.49
CA PRO A 42 -4.16 -10.90 -0.59
C PRO A 42 -3.12 -12.00 -0.40
N LEU A 43 -3.47 -13.26 -0.59
CA LEU A 43 -2.48 -14.35 -0.51
C LEU A 43 -1.48 -14.26 -1.65
N ASP A 44 -1.96 -13.94 -2.86
CA ASP A 44 -1.09 -13.76 -4.01
C ASP A 44 -0.19 -12.53 -3.82
N ALA A 45 -0.74 -11.48 -3.22
CA ALA A 45 0.04 -10.28 -2.90
C ALA A 45 1.17 -10.60 -1.94
N LEU A 46 0.90 -11.39 -0.90
CA LEU A 46 1.93 -11.79 0.06
C LEU A 46 3.02 -12.61 -0.61
N GLU A 47 2.64 -13.54 -1.47
CA GLU A 47 3.63 -14.37 -2.17
C GLU A 47 4.56 -13.49 -3.01
N TYR A 48 4.00 -12.56 -3.75
CA TYR A 48 4.79 -11.62 -4.53
C TYR A 48 5.70 -10.79 -3.62
N PHE A 49 5.17 -10.30 -2.52
CA PHE A 49 5.94 -9.51 -1.58
C PHE A 49 7.14 -10.30 -1.03
N TYR A 50 6.92 -11.55 -0.62
CA TYR A 50 8.00 -12.36 -0.05
C TYR A 50 9.13 -12.58 -1.04
N GLN A 51 8.82 -12.62 -2.33
CA GLN A 51 9.82 -12.80 -3.38
C GLN A 51 10.49 -11.48 -3.80
N ASN A 52 9.93 -10.34 -3.42
CA ASN A 52 10.38 -9.03 -3.89
C ASN A 52 10.42 -7.99 -2.77
N GLN A 53 10.78 -8.41 -1.57
CA GLN A 53 10.69 -7.57 -0.37
C GLN A 53 11.47 -6.27 -0.44
N SER A 54 12.69 -6.33 -0.94
CA SER A 54 13.62 -5.20 -0.90
C SER A 54 13.15 -4.01 -1.75
N ASN A 55 12.27 -4.25 -2.69
CA ASN A 55 11.81 -3.22 -3.62
C ASN A 55 10.41 -2.69 -3.32
N CYS A 56 9.78 -3.13 -2.24
CA CYS A 56 8.47 -2.64 -1.86
C CYS A 56 8.59 -1.33 -1.11
N SER A 57 7.99 -0.26 -1.64
CA SER A 57 8.04 1.06 -0.98
C SER A 57 6.77 1.38 -0.23
N LEU A 58 5.63 0.88 -0.70
CA LEU A 58 4.33 1.24 -0.16
C LEU A 58 3.35 0.09 -0.37
N VAL A 59 2.48 -0.12 0.62
CA VAL A 59 1.36 -1.06 0.51
C VAL A 59 0.07 -0.27 0.61
N ILE A 60 -0.80 -0.44 -0.36
CA ILE A 60 -2.16 0.12 -0.34
C ILE A 60 -3.11 -1.06 -0.36
N THR A 61 -3.93 -1.21 0.66
CA THR A 61 -4.83 -2.35 0.75
C THR A 61 -6.21 -1.94 1.23
N ASP A 62 -7.23 -2.56 0.64
CA ASP A 62 -8.58 -2.50 1.21
C ASP A 62 -8.55 -3.21 2.56
N TYR A 63 -9.41 -2.79 3.49
CA TYR A 63 -9.48 -3.43 4.79
C TYR A 63 -10.20 -4.77 4.69
N LYS A 64 -11.43 -4.75 4.17
CA LYS A 64 -12.30 -5.93 4.19
C LYS A 64 -12.16 -6.72 2.90
N MET A 65 -11.52 -7.88 3.00
CA MET A 65 -11.30 -8.77 1.88
C MET A 65 -11.54 -10.22 2.31
N PRO A 66 -11.86 -11.12 1.36
CA PRO A 66 -11.86 -12.56 1.69
C PRO A 66 -10.46 -12.98 2.14
N GLN A 67 -10.34 -14.05 2.86
CA GLN A 67 -9.13 -14.69 3.36
C GLN A 67 -8.44 -13.94 4.51
N MET A 68 -8.25 -12.63 4.40
CA MET A 68 -7.64 -11.84 5.48
C MET A 68 -8.00 -10.37 5.33
N THR A 69 -7.92 -9.62 6.43
CA THR A 69 -8.14 -8.17 6.37
C THR A 69 -6.87 -7.47 5.89
N GLY A 70 -7.02 -6.19 5.49
CA GLY A 70 -5.86 -5.38 5.15
C GLY A 70 -4.89 -5.20 6.31
N LEU A 71 -5.40 -5.18 7.55
CA LEU A 71 -4.53 -5.11 8.72
C LEU A 71 -3.73 -6.39 8.91
N ASP A 72 -4.36 -7.53 8.67
CA ASP A 72 -3.63 -8.82 8.73
C ASP A 72 -2.51 -8.85 7.71
N LEU A 73 -2.81 -8.38 6.51
CA LEU A 73 -1.82 -8.31 5.43
C LEU A 73 -0.63 -7.45 5.84
N ILE A 74 -0.91 -6.24 6.33
CA ILE A 74 0.14 -5.32 6.75
C ILE A 74 0.94 -5.89 7.91
N HIS A 75 0.27 -6.54 8.85
CA HIS A 75 0.96 -7.16 9.98
C HIS A 75 1.99 -8.19 9.51
N LYS A 76 1.61 -9.02 8.55
CA LYS A 76 2.54 -10.01 7.98
C LYS A 76 3.70 -9.36 7.25
N ILE A 77 3.43 -8.28 6.53
CA ILE A 77 4.48 -7.53 5.83
C ILE A 77 5.44 -6.89 6.83
N ARG A 78 4.92 -6.30 7.92
CA ARG A 78 5.75 -5.65 8.93
C ARG A 78 6.71 -6.62 9.62
N LYS A 79 6.35 -7.88 9.72
CA LYS A 79 7.26 -8.87 10.29
C LYS A 79 8.55 -9.02 9.49
N GLN A 80 8.50 -8.72 8.19
CA GLN A 80 9.67 -8.75 7.33
C GLN A 80 10.33 -7.39 7.20
N ASP A 81 9.63 -6.32 7.51
CA ASP A 81 10.10 -4.94 7.37
C ASP A 81 10.66 -4.44 8.71
N ILE A 82 11.77 -5.01 9.11
CA ILE A 82 12.36 -4.78 10.44
C ILE A 82 12.68 -3.30 10.66
N ASP A 83 13.13 -2.60 9.61
CA ASP A 83 13.51 -1.19 9.70
C ASP A 83 12.33 -0.24 9.46
N CYS A 84 11.13 -0.75 9.33
CA CYS A 84 9.91 0.04 9.09
C CYS A 84 10.04 0.99 7.91
N LYS A 85 10.63 0.52 6.83
CA LYS A 85 10.85 1.32 5.62
C LYS A 85 9.63 1.38 4.71
N ILE A 86 8.75 0.38 4.78
CA ILE A 86 7.58 0.30 3.91
C ILE A 86 6.47 1.15 4.51
N ARG A 87 5.90 2.04 3.70
CA ARG A 87 4.74 2.84 4.11
C ARG A 87 3.46 2.08 3.82
N THR A 88 2.41 2.38 4.58
CA THR A 88 1.17 1.60 4.48
C THR A 88 -0.06 2.49 4.49
N ILE A 89 -1.02 2.16 3.62
CA ILE A 89 -2.33 2.81 3.54
C ILE A 89 -3.39 1.72 3.60
N VAL A 90 -4.35 1.89 4.50
CA VAL A 90 -5.54 1.04 4.55
C VAL A 90 -6.73 1.86 4.05
N ILE A 91 -7.51 1.29 3.15
CA ILE A 91 -8.74 1.90 2.65
C ILE A 91 -9.92 1.20 3.33
N SER A 92 -10.79 1.98 3.97
CA SER A 92 -11.81 1.44 4.84
C SER A 92 -13.12 2.20 4.71
N ALA A 93 -14.24 1.51 4.94
CA ALA A 93 -15.53 2.15 5.09
C ALA A 93 -15.74 2.69 6.51
N PHE A 94 -14.69 2.74 7.33
CA PHE A 94 -14.67 3.27 8.70
C PHE A 94 -15.72 2.61 9.59
N ILE A 95 -16.85 3.28 9.80
CA ILE A 95 -17.86 2.78 10.73
C ILE A 95 -18.33 1.37 10.36
N LYS A 96 -18.56 1.12 9.07
CA LYS A 96 -19.00 -0.21 8.61
C LYS A 96 -17.96 -1.28 8.87
N ASP A 97 -16.69 -0.95 8.74
CA ASP A 97 -15.62 -1.91 8.89
C ASP A 97 -15.26 -2.17 10.34
N ASN A 98 -15.61 -1.24 11.22
CA ASN A 98 -15.36 -1.37 12.66
C ASN A 98 -13.90 -1.75 12.94
N LEU A 99 -12.97 -0.89 12.51
CA LEU A 99 -11.55 -1.16 12.64
C LEU A 99 -11.14 -1.34 14.11
N PRO A 100 -10.22 -2.28 14.39
CA PRO A 100 -9.78 -2.53 15.76
C PRO A 100 -8.73 -1.51 16.22
N TYR A 101 -9.16 -0.28 16.45
CA TYR A 101 -8.24 0.80 16.85
C TYR A 101 -7.52 0.52 18.18
N ASP A 102 -8.04 -0.39 18.99
CA ASP A 102 -7.44 -0.78 20.25
C ASP A 102 -6.30 -1.79 20.09
N LYS A 103 -6.14 -2.37 18.91
CA LYS A 103 -5.07 -3.35 18.67
C LYS A 103 -3.77 -2.63 18.35
N SER A 104 -2.68 -3.16 18.92
CA SER A 104 -1.37 -2.52 18.76
C SER A 104 -0.91 -2.46 17.30
N TYR A 105 -1.25 -3.47 16.50
CA TYR A 105 -0.75 -3.53 15.13
C TYR A 105 -1.38 -2.48 14.19
N ILE A 106 -2.49 -1.85 14.59
CA ILE A 106 -3.03 -0.76 13.77
C ILE A 106 -2.09 0.44 13.76
N LYS A 107 -1.23 0.55 14.76
CA LYS A 107 -0.25 1.63 14.83
C LYS A 107 0.82 1.52 13.74
N THR A 108 0.91 0.37 13.09
CA THR A 108 1.85 0.18 11.98
C THR A 108 1.29 0.70 10.66
N VAL A 109 0.05 1.18 10.65
CA VAL A 109 -0.59 1.75 9.46
C VAL A 109 -0.31 3.25 9.44
N ASP A 110 0.28 3.72 8.34
CA ASP A 110 0.63 5.14 8.22
C ASP A 110 -0.57 6.02 7.92
N LYS A 111 -1.49 5.55 7.07
CA LYS A 111 -2.69 6.30 6.72
C LYS A 111 -3.88 5.38 6.55
N ILE A 112 -5.05 5.86 7.00
CA ILE A 112 -6.32 5.20 6.76
C ILE A 112 -7.16 6.16 5.93
N LEU A 113 -7.59 5.72 4.74
CA LEU A 113 -8.42 6.53 3.87
C LEU A 113 -9.83 5.99 3.87
N GLU A 114 -10.81 6.88 3.99
CA GLU A 114 -12.21 6.51 4.02
C GLU A 114 -12.77 6.38 2.61
N LYS A 115 -13.54 5.33 2.38
CA LYS A 115 -14.26 5.16 1.12
C LYS A 115 -15.41 6.16 1.02
N PRO A 116 -15.72 6.69 -0.16
CA PRO A 116 -15.00 6.46 -1.42
C PRO A 116 -13.70 7.26 -1.49
N VAL A 117 -12.65 6.67 -2.04
CA VAL A 117 -11.36 7.35 -2.17
C VAL A 117 -11.29 8.01 -3.53
N TYR A 118 -11.19 9.34 -3.53
CA TYR A 118 -11.04 10.10 -4.77
C TYR A 118 -9.59 10.03 -5.25
N LEU A 119 -9.42 10.02 -6.56
CA LEU A 119 -8.11 9.80 -7.16
C LEU A 119 -7.07 10.84 -6.75
N ASP A 120 -7.46 12.11 -6.69
CA ASP A 120 -6.54 13.17 -6.29
C ASP A 120 -6.10 13.00 -4.83
N ARG A 121 -6.99 12.53 -3.96
CA ARG A 121 -6.65 12.24 -2.57
C ARG A 121 -5.67 11.08 -2.47
N LEU A 122 -5.90 10.04 -3.25
CA LEU A 122 -5.01 8.89 -3.30
C LEU A 122 -3.62 9.33 -3.73
N LYS A 123 -3.53 10.08 -4.83
CA LYS A 123 -2.26 10.57 -5.35
C LYS A 123 -1.51 11.40 -4.32
N LYS A 124 -2.21 12.35 -3.69
CA LYS A 124 -1.58 13.22 -2.70
C LYS A 124 -1.03 12.43 -1.53
N THR A 125 -1.80 11.46 -1.03
CA THR A 125 -1.37 10.62 0.08
C THR A 125 -0.14 9.80 -0.29
N VAL A 126 -0.15 9.19 -1.48
CA VAL A 126 0.98 8.42 -1.97
C VAL A 126 2.23 9.30 -2.07
N GLN A 127 2.09 10.48 -2.65
CA GLN A 127 3.21 11.40 -2.79
C GLN A 127 3.80 11.80 -1.44
N GLU A 128 2.96 12.08 -0.46
CA GLU A 128 3.42 12.44 0.88
C GLU A 128 4.24 11.31 1.52
N LEU A 129 3.74 10.08 1.43
CA LEU A 129 4.40 8.94 2.06
C LEU A 129 5.71 8.57 1.35
N ILE A 130 5.73 8.63 0.03
CA ILE A 130 6.95 8.32 -0.73
C ILE A 130 8.01 9.40 -0.53
N SER A 131 7.62 10.66 -0.41
CA SER A 131 8.55 11.75 -0.09
C SER A 131 9.26 11.50 1.24
N THR A 132 8.53 10.98 2.23
CA THR A 132 9.10 10.65 3.53
C THR A 132 10.18 9.58 3.39
N ILE A 133 9.93 8.55 2.58
CA ILE A 133 10.92 7.51 2.31
C ILE A 133 12.17 8.10 1.68
N ASN A 134 12.01 8.96 0.69
CA ASN A 134 13.14 9.58 -0.01
C ASN A 134 13.98 10.43 0.93
N ILE A 135 13.37 11.16 1.84
CA ILE A 135 14.08 11.95 2.83
C ILE A 135 14.92 11.05 3.73
N GLN A 136 14.35 9.95 4.19
CA GLN A 136 15.06 9.00 5.05
C GLN A 136 16.24 8.36 4.33
N GLN A 137 16.08 8.06 3.04
CA GLN A 137 17.17 7.47 2.25
C GLN A 137 18.33 8.45 2.03
N LYS A 138 18.05 9.74 1.96
CA LYS A 138 19.07 10.76 1.76
C LYS A 138 19.81 11.07 3.05
N ALA A 139 19.20 10.81 4.17
CA ALA A 139 19.85 11.00 5.46
C ALA A 139 20.75 9.81 5.78
#